data_8447bc31eeae30a900309ee8d7c863df
#
_entry.id   8447bc31eeae30a900309ee8d7c863df
#
_cell.length_a   1.000
_cell.length_b   1.000
_cell.length_c   1.000
_cell.angle_alpha   90.00
_cell.angle_beta   90.00
_cell.angle_gamma   90.00
#
_symmetry.space_group_name_H-M   'P 1'
#
loop_
_entity.id
_entity.type
_entity.pdbx_description
1 polymer ?
#
loop_
_entity_poly.entity_id
_entity_poly.type
_entity_poly.pdbx_seq_one_letter_code
_entity_poly.pdbx_strand_id
1 'polypeptide(L)'
;MRRLVTALATAALVVGLTPAAQAAPPPVPLRVATYNIHAGIGADDVFDLDRTAAAIAETGADVVALQEADQHWDSRSEYRAVVDELGQRLGMHARFAPIYSLEPAEPGQPRREYGTAVLSRYPIAEFTNHELTRLSTQDPEAGPQPMPGFAEVVVRARGALVHVYSTHLDYRPEPDVRATQVAETLDIMDGDGAQIMLGDFNAEPDAPEIAPLWTQLRDAFAVAGAGDGRTYPVAEPEKRIDYAAVSDEVDVRTASVPDTDLAATASDHRPVVVDVAVPHG
;
A
#
# COMPACT_ATOMS: atom_id res chain seq x y z
N MET A 1 -40.74 79.14 34.34
CA MET A 1 -40.52 78.60 33.00
C MET A 1 -39.44 77.52 33.10
N ARG A 2 -39.81 76.25 33.18
CA ARG A 2 -38.87 75.10 33.18
C ARG A 2 -38.83 74.48 31.77
N ARG A 3 -37.67 74.51 31.15
CA ARG A 3 -37.46 73.83 29.84
C ARG A 3 -37.13 72.36 30.06
N LEU A 4 -37.99 71.50 29.53
CA LEU A 4 -37.69 70.06 29.38
C LEU A 4 -36.70 69.87 28.21
N VAL A 5 -35.62 69.21 28.47
CA VAL A 5 -34.67 68.74 27.46
C VAL A 5 -34.93 67.22 27.28
N THR A 6 -35.46 66.85 26.11
CA THR A 6 -35.67 65.43 25.75
C THR A 6 -34.40 64.93 25.10
N ALA A 7 -33.74 63.96 25.74
CA ALA A 7 -32.60 63.27 25.16
C ALA A 7 -33.07 62.07 24.34
N LEU A 8 -32.79 62.07 23.00
CA LEU A 8 -32.95 60.91 22.15
C LEU A 8 -31.75 59.99 22.30
N ALA A 9 -32.00 58.78 22.77
CA ALA A 9 -30.99 57.71 22.78
C ALA A 9 -31.06 56.94 21.46
N THR A 10 -30.03 57.04 20.66
CA THR A 10 -29.87 56.27 19.43
C THR A 10 -29.22 54.91 19.78
N ALA A 11 -29.98 53.81 19.71
CA ALA A 11 -29.45 52.45 19.83
C ALA A 11 -28.79 52.03 18.51
N ALA A 12 -27.49 51.86 18.48
CA ALA A 12 -26.77 51.31 17.37
C ALA A 12 -26.87 49.77 17.41
N LEU A 13 -27.56 49.17 16.42
CA LEU A 13 -27.64 47.74 16.19
C LEU A 13 -26.33 47.24 15.59
N VAL A 14 -25.45 46.61 16.38
CA VAL A 14 -24.26 45.95 15.89
C VAL A 14 -24.70 44.58 15.37
N VAL A 15 -24.84 44.46 14.05
CA VAL A 15 -25.03 43.16 13.37
C VAL A 15 -23.66 42.47 13.35
N GLY A 16 -23.44 41.53 14.24
CA GLY A 16 -22.25 40.65 14.21
C GLY A 16 -22.32 39.73 13.00
N LEU A 17 -21.47 39.97 12.00
CA LEU A 17 -21.21 38.99 10.93
C LEU A 17 -20.44 37.84 11.53
N THR A 18 -21.11 36.71 11.80
CA THR A 18 -20.43 35.44 12.06
C THR A 18 -19.76 34.99 10.75
N PRO A 19 -18.45 34.73 10.73
CA PRO A 19 -17.81 34.19 9.55
C PRO A 19 -18.47 32.84 9.25
N ALA A 20 -18.95 32.67 8.00
CA ALA A 20 -19.44 31.39 7.53
C ALA A 20 -18.27 30.38 7.64
N ALA A 21 -18.48 29.29 8.36
CA ALA A 21 -17.52 28.20 8.39
C ALA A 21 -17.33 27.70 6.95
N GLN A 22 -16.10 27.82 6.44
CA GLN A 22 -15.76 27.36 5.12
C GLN A 22 -15.88 25.84 5.13
N ALA A 23 -16.71 25.26 4.29
CA ALA A 23 -16.83 23.81 4.18
C ALA A 23 -15.47 23.22 3.83
N ALA A 24 -15.08 22.14 4.51
CA ALA A 24 -13.87 21.43 4.16
C ALA A 24 -13.91 20.98 2.68
N PRO A 25 -12.77 21.03 1.98
CA PRO A 25 -12.72 20.57 0.61
C PRO A 25 -13.17 19.11 0.52
N PRO A 26 -13.79 18.67 -0.59
CA PRO A 26 -14.25 17.28 -0.73
C PRO A 26 -13.07 16.31 -0.71
N PRO A 27 -13.22 15.12 -0.13
CA PRO A 27 -12.15 14.12 -0.12
C PRO A 27 -11.63 13.78 -1.51
N VAL A 28 -10.33 13.48 -1.60
CA VAL A 28 -9.65 13.15 -2.86
C VAL A 28 -9.88 11.68 -3.21
N PRO A 29 -10.48 11.35 -4.36
CA PRO A 29 -10.58 9.99 -4.82
C PRO A 29 -9.21 9.46 -5.24
N LEU A 30 -8.91 8.23 -4.82
CA LEU A 30 -7.67 7.52 -5.11
C LEU A 30 -7.98 6.05 -5.37
N ARG A 31 -7.40 5.48 -6.41
CA ARG A 31 -7.42 4.04 -6.65
C ARG A 31 -6.09 3.45 -6.26
N VAL A 32 -6.09 2.46 -5.38
CA VAL A 32 -4.89 1.77 -4.92
C VAL A 32 -4.96 0.29 -5.26
N ALA A 33 -3.80 -0.35 -5.42
CA ALA A 33 -3.73 -1.79 -5.62
C ALA A 33 -2.55 -2.40 -4.86
N THR A 34 -2.69 -3.65 -4.45
CA THR A 34 -1.57 -4.51 -4.06
C THR A 34 -1.44 -5.65 -5.05
N TYR A 35 -0.21 -6.02 -5.37
CA TYR A 35 0.07 -7.10 -6.29
C TYR A 35 1.41 -7.78 -5.97
N ASN A 36 1.37 -9.02 -5.50
CA ASN A 36 2.54 -9.87 -5.48
C ASN A 36 2.83 -10.27 -6.94
N ILE A 37 3.96 -9.83 -7.48
CA ILE A 37 4.30 -9.95 -8.90
C ILE A 37 5.17 -11.16 -9.22
N HIS A 38 5.53 -11.97 -8.21
CA HIS A 38 6.38 -13.15 -8.39
C HIS A 38 7.61 -12.84 -9.30
N ALA A 39 8.33 -11.77 -8.98
CA ALA A 39 9.49 -11.29 -9.76
C ALA A 39 9.21 -10.93 -11.24
N GLY A 40 7.95 -10.89 -11.68
CA GLY A 40 7.56 -10.75 -13.09
C GLY A 40 7.37 -12.07 -13.82
N ILE A 41 7.28 -13.17 -13.07
CA ILE A 41 7.06 -14.53 -13.60
C ILE A 41 5.58 -14.83 -13.54
N GLY A 42 5.01 -15.23 -14.67
CA GLY A 42 3.60 -15.55 -14.77
C GLY A 42 3.25 -16.97 -14.33
N ALA A 43 1.96 -17.30 -14.41
CA ALA A 43 1.42 -18.63 -14.11
C ALA A 43 1.97 -19.75 -15.00
N ASP A 44 2.65 -19.39 -16.08
CA ASP A 44 3.33 -20.28 -17.03
C ASP A 44 4.83 -20.46 -16.74
N ASP A 45 5.30 -20.00 -15.58
CA ASP A 45 6.71 -20.00 -15.18
C ASP A 45 7.64 -19.19 -16.12
N VAL A 46 7.07 -18.26 -16.92
CA VAL A 46 7.82 -17.41 -17.84
C VAL A 46 7.94 -16.00 -17.30
N PHE A 47 9.18 -15.49 -17.22
CA PHE A 47 9.44 -14.09 -16.94
C PHE A 47 9.01 -13.20 -18.11
N ASP A 48 8.05 -12.30 -17.87
CA ASP A 48 7.55 -11.37 -18.88
C ASP A 48 7.13 -10.05 -18.24
N LEU A 49 8.05 -9.10 -18.25
CA LEU A 49 7.84 -7.80 -17.60
C LEU A 49 6.83 -6.91 -18.35
N ASP A 50 6.63 -7.13 -19.67
CA ASP A 50 5.63 -6.40 -20.43
C ASP A 50 4.22 -6.89 -20.04
N ARG A 51 4.04 -8.18 -19.81
CA ARG A 51 2.81 -8.78 -19.28
C ARG A 51 2.53 -8.27 -17.87
N THR A 52 3.53 -8.25 -16.98
CA THR A 52 3.39 -7.71 -15.62
C THR A 52 2.99 -6.24 -15.65
N ALA A 53 3.64 -5.43 -16.48
CA ALA A 53 3.28 -4.02 -16.64
C ALA A 53 1.85 -3.84 -17.17
N ALA A 54 1.43 -4.66 -18.13
CA ALA A 54 0.06 -4.63 -18.66
C ALA A 54 -0.98 -4.99 -17.59
N ALA A 55 -0.72 -6.00 -16.75
CA ALA A 55 -1.59 -6.38 -15.64
C ALA A 55 -1.71 -5.24 -14.59
N ILE A 56 -0.60 -4.60 -14.25
CA ILE A 56 -0.61 -3.42 -13.37
C ILE A 56 -1.41 -2.28 -14.00
N ALA A 57 -1.19 -1.99 -15.29
CA ALA A 57 -1.90 -0.92 -16.01
C ALA A 57 -3.41 -1.16 -16.04
N GLU A 58 -3.84 -2.42 -16.21
CA GLU A 58 -5.25 -2.81 -16.25
C GLU A 58 -5.98 -2.53 -14.92
N THR A 59 -5.30 -2.56 -13.78
CA THR A 59 -5.90 -2.16 -12.48
C THR A 59 -6.38 -0.72 -12.49
N GLY A 60 -5.79 0.12 -13.33
CA GLY A 60 -6.05 1.56 -13.35
C GLY A 60 -5.61 2.28 -12.08
N ALA A 61 -4.84 1.64 -11.21
CA ALA A 61 -4.45 2.19 -9.92
C ALA A 61 -3.56 3.43 -10.05
N ASP A 62 -3.76 4.37 -9.14
CA ASP A 62 -2.92 5.57 -8.96
C ASP A 62 -1.68 5.25 -8.14
N VAL A 63 -1.80 4.31 -7.19
CA VAL A 63 -0.71 3.81 -6.35
C VAL A 63 -0.78 2.29 -6.28
N VAL A 64 0.36 1.63 -6.49
CA VAL A 64 0.46 0.16 -6.48
C VAL A 64 1.58 -0.26 -5.54
N ALA A 65 1.26 -1.10 -4.58
CA ALA A 65 2.26 -1.81 -3.78
C ALA A 65 2.59 -3.15 -4.44
N LEU A 66 3.87 -3.44 -4.57
CA LEU A 66 4.38 -4.67 -5.17
C LEU A 66 5.12 -5.49 -4.12
N GLN A 67 4.90 -6.80 -4.14
CA GLN A 67 5.63 -7.77 -3.36
C GLN A 67 6.41 -8.68 -4.31
N GLU A 68 7.44 -9.34 -3.79
CA GLU A 68 8.36 -10.19 -4.55
C GLU A 68 9.03 -9.48 -5.73
N ALA A 69 9.46 -8.26 -5.51
CA ALA A 69 10.10 -7.47 -6.53
C ALA A 69 11.62 -7.70 -6.54
N ASP A 70 12.16 -8.01 -7.72
CA ASP A 70 13.58 -8.18 -7.98
C ASP A 70 14.22 -6.87 -8.48
N GLN A 71 15.42 -6.56 -8.01
CA GLN A 71 16.34 -5.57 -8.58
C GLN A 71 17.68 -6.26 -8.78
N HIS A 72 17.99 -6.62 -10.00
CA HIS A 72 19.22 -7.36 -10.38
C HIS A 72 19.41 -8.67 -9.58
N TRP A 73 18.32 -9.28 -9.10
CA TRP A 73 18.37 -10.34 -8.09
C TRP A 73 19.07 -11.61 -8.58
N ASP A 74 18.50 -12.28 -9.56
CA ASP A 74 19.10 -13.48 -10.14
C ASP A 74 18.62 -13.76 -11.58
N SER A 75 18.94 -14.95 -12.09
CA SER A 75 18.62 -15.36 -13.45
C SER A 75 17.12 -15.51 -13.73
N ARG A 76 16.27 -15.69 -12.69
CA ARG A 76 14.82 -15.83 -12.85
C ARG A 76 14.17 -14.57 -13.44
N SER A 77 14.74 -13.42 -13.12
CA SER A 77 14.34 -12.10 -13.64
C SER A 77 15.40 -11.50 -14.57
N GLU A 78 16.28 -12.34 -15.14
CA GLU A 78 17.34 -11.95 -16.07
C GLU A 78 18.28 -10.87 -15.50
N TYR A 79 18.43 -10.80 -14.17
CA TYR A 79 19.14 -9.74 -13.45
C TYR A 79 18.66 -8.33 -13.79
N ARG A 80 17.38 -8.18 -14.19
CA ARG A 80 16.83 -6.89 -14.59
C ARG A 80 16.47 -6.03 -13.37
N ALA A 81 16.43 -4.72 -13.61
CA ALA A 81 15.94 -3.73 -12.64
C ALA A 81 14.39 -3.68 -12.70
N VAL A 82 13.72 -4.72 -12.22
CA VAL A 82 12.27 -4.94 -12.42
C VAL A 82 11.44 -3.73 -11.97
N VAL A 83 11.72 -3.17 -10.77
CA VAL A 83 10.94 -2.04 -10.23
C VAL A 83 11.16 -0.77 -11.05
N ASP A 84 12.41 -0.46 -11.41
CA ASP A 84 12.73 0.73 -12.20
C ASP A 84 12.11 0.66 -13.60
N GLU A 85 12.18 -0.52 -14.21
CA GLU A 85 11.60 -0.75 -15.53
C GLU A 85 10.08 -0.71 -15.52
N LEU A 86 9.41 -1.25 -14.50
CA LEU A 86 7.96 -1.11 -14.32
C LEU A 86 7.57 0.36 -14.13
N GLY A 87 8.31 1.11 -13.30
CA GLY A 87 8.08 2.53 -13.12
C GLY A 87 8.19 3.31 -14.45
N GLN A 88 9.21 3.00 -15.27
CA GLN A 88 9.41 3.62 -16.58
C GLN A 88 8.29 3.26 -17.58
N ARG A 89 7.92 1.97 -17.69
CA ARG A 89 6.86 1.50 -18.60
C ARG A 89 5.49 2.10 -18.28
N LEU A 90 5.21 2.27 -16.98
CA LEU A 90 3.93 2.77 -16.49
C LEU A 90 3.89 4.30 -16.35
N GLY A 91 5.04 4.97 -16.49
CA GLY A 91 5.16 6.42 -16.25
C GLY A 91 4.86 6.78 -14.78
N MET A 92 5.25 5.92 -13.85
CA MET A 92 5.01 6.08 -12.42
C MET A 92 6.33 6.34 -11.66
N HIS A 93 6.24 7.12 -10.58
CA HIS A 93 7.33 7.22 -9.60
C HIS A 93 7.48 5.88 -8.88
N ALA A 94 8.69 5.39 -8.73
CA ALA A 94 8.98 4.14 -8.06
C ALA A 94 9.81 4.35 -6.78
N ARG A 95 9.55 3.56 -5.75
CA ARG A 95 10.41 3.39 -4.57
C ARG A 95 10.51 1.90 -4.27
N PHE A 96 11.74 1.45 -4.13
CA PHE A 96 12.06 0.07 -3.83
C PHE A 96 12.58 -0.05 -2.40
N ALA A 97 12.06 -1.01 -1.65
CA ALA A 97 12.41 -1.33 -0.28
C ALA A 97 12.99 -2.75 -0.21
N PRO A 98 14.31 -2.90 -0.37
CA PRO A 98 14.93 -4.21 -0.30
C PRO A 98 14.78 -4.84 1.08
N ILE A 99 14.44 -6.14 1.12
CA ILE A 99 14.58 -7.05 2.25
C ILE A 99 16.03 -7.59 2.25
N TYR A 100 16.51 -7.97 1.08
CA TYR A 100 17.85 -8.46 0.86
C TYR A 100 18.62 -7.55 -0.08
N SER A 101 19.90 -7.33 0.24
CA SER A 101 20.85 -6.64 -0.63
C SER A 101 22.18 -7.40 -0.59
N LEU A 102 22.41 -8.21 -1.62
CA LEU A 102 23.56 -9.12 -1.72
C LEU A 102 24.62 -8.53 -2.64
N GLU A 103 25.83 -9.09 -2.58
CA GLU A 103 26.90 -8.73 -3.49
C GLU A 103 26.50 -8.98 -4.96
N PRO A 104 27.01 -8.18 -5.90
CA PRO A 104 26.77 -8.39 -7.33
C PRO A 104 27.09 -9.81 -7.80
N ALA A 105 26.39 -10.28 -8.83
CA ALA A 105 26.69 -11.57 -9.45
C ALA A 105 28.09 -11.60 -10.08
N GLU A 106 28.54 -10.45 -10.61
CA GLU A 106 29.86 -10.24 -11.19
C GLU A 106 30.45 -8.91 -10.75
N PRO A 107 31.78 -8.76 -10.66
CA PRO A 107 32.42 -7.50 -10.30
C PRO A 107 31.97 -6.35 -11.24
N GLY A 108 31.55 -5.24 -10.64
CA GLY A 108 31.14 -4.05 -11.39
C GLY A 108 29.66 -4.03 -11.81
N GLN A 109 28.91 -5.09 -11.54
CA GLN A 109 27.47 -5.11 -11.69
C GLN A 109 26.76 -4.48 -10.47
N PRO A 110 25.47 -4.11 -10.59
CA PRO A 110 24.65 -3.67 -9.46
C PRO A 110 24.52 -4.75 -8.38
N ARG A 111 24.18 -4.33 -7.16
CA ARG A 111 23.82 -5.27 -6.09
C ARG A 111 22.57 -6.05 -6.46
N ARG A 112 22.50 -7.27 -5.96
CA ARG A 112 21.33 -8.15 -6.11
C ARG A 112 20.37 -7.88 -4.98
N GLU A 113 19.17 -7.38 -5.28
CA GLU A 113 18.23 -6.96 -4.27
C GLU A 113 16.85 -7.54 -4.52
N TYR A 114 16.18 -7.91 -3.44
CA TYR A 114 14.83 -8.47 -3.44
C TYR A 114 14.02 -7.84 -2.32
N GLY A 115 12.77 -7.48 -2.59
CA GLY A 115 11.94 -6.83 -1.57
C GLY A 115 10.55 -6.43 -2.04
N THR A 116 10.06 -5.36 -1.44
CA THR A 116 8.78 -4.74 -1.78
C THR A 116 9.00 -3.41 -2.51
N ALA A 117 7.97 -2.92 -3.20
CA ALA A 117 8.04 -1.63 -3.87
C ALA A 117 6.71 -0.90 -3.83
N VAL A 118 6.75 0.42 -4.07
CA VAL A 118 5.57 1.23 -4.32
C VAL A 118 5.76 2.02 -5.62
N LEU A 119 4.79 1.89 -6.51
CA LEU A 119 4.66 2.72 -7.72
C LEU A 119 3.54 3.74 -7.50
N SER A 120 3.74 5.00 -7.93
CA SER A 120 2.74 6.06 -7.77
C SER A 120 2.68 6.97 -9.01
N ARG A 121 1.47 7.27 -9.49
CA ARG A 121 1.25 8.32 -10.49
C ARG A 121 1.49 9.71 -9.93
N TYR A 122 1.37 9.86 -8.62
CA TYR A 122 1.59 11.11 -7.91
C TYR A 122 3.02 11.19 -7.35
N PRO A 123 3.54 12.40 -7.12
CA PRO A 123 4.83 12.56 -6.48
C PRO A 123 4.90 11.89 -5.11
N ILE A 124 5.97 11.17 -4.87
CA ILE A 124 6.32 10.61 -3.56
C ILE A 124 7.17 11.67 -2.84
N ALA A 125 6.61 12.22 -1.75
CA ALA A 125 7.27 13.27 -0.98
C ALA A 125 8.33 12.72 -0.01
N GLU A 126 8.05 11.55 0.58
CA GLU A 126 8.92 10.88 1.56
C GLU A 126 8.94 9.38 1.30
N PHE A 127 10.03 8.74 1.71
CA PHE A 127 10.20 7.29 1.64
C PHE A 127 11.04 6.80 2.81
N THR A 128 10.56 5.75 3.46
CA THR A 128 11.28 5.02 4.52
C THR A 128 11.18 3.52 4.26
N ASN A 129 12.29 2.82 4.45
CA ASN A 129 12.31 1.36 4.44
C ASN A 129 12.48 0.89 5.89
N HIS A 130 11.37 0.58 6.55
CA HIS A 130 11.34 0.14 7.93
C HIS A 130 11.81 -1.31 8.07
N GLU A 131 12.28 -1.65 9.26
CA GLU A 131 12.63 -3.01 9.64
C GLU A 131 11.45 -3.69 10.32
N LEU A 132 11.26 -4.97 10.01
CA LEU A 132 10.40 -5.89 10.74
C LEU A 132 11.22 -7.13 11.10
N THR A 133 10.85 -7.81 12.16
CA THR A 133 11.44 -9.11 12.50
C THR A 133 11.18 -10.13 11.39
N ARG A 134 12.24 -10.71 10.83
CA ARG A 134 12.16 -11.69 9.74
C ARG A 134 13.05 -12.90 10.00
N LEU A 135 12.65 -14.04 9.45
CA LEU A 135 13.51 -15.19 9.25
C LEU A 135 14.11 -15.12 7.86
N SER A 136 15.44 -15.09 7.78
CA SER A 136 16.13 -15.03 6.48
C SER A 136 15.85 -16.28 5.64
N THR A 137 15.60 -16.09 4.35
CA THR A 137 15.60 -17.18 3.35
C THR A 137 17.00 -17.39 2.76
N GLN A 138 17.92 -16.45 3.01
CA GLN A 138 19.31 -16.48 2.50
C GLN A 138 20.26 -17.10 3.54
N ASP A 139 19.88 -17.09 4.82
CA ASP A 139 20.59 -17.75 5.92
C ASP A 139 19.58 -18.52 6.78
N PRO A 140 19.28 -19.77 6.45
CA PRO A 140 18.28 -20.58 7.18
C PRO A 140 18.66 -20.89 8.63
N GLU A 141 19.94 -20.77 8.99
CA GLU A 141 20.43 -20.98 10.36
C GLU A 141 20.29 -19.74 11.24
N ALA A 142 20.06 -18.56 10.64
CA ALA A 142 19.80 -17.34 11.39
C ALA A 142 18.42 -17.40 12.04
N GLY A 143 18.35 -17.03 13.31
CA GLY A 143 17.08 -16.81 14.00
C GLY A 143 16.36 -15.56 13.51
N PRO A 144 15.15 -15.31 14.05
CA PRO A 144 14.43 -14.06 13.75
C PRO A 144 15.26 -12.84 14.15
N GLN A 145 15.33 -11.86 13.24
CA GLN A 145 16.09 -10.62 13.44
C GLN A 145 15.45 -9.46 12.68
N PRO A 146 15.63 -8.20 13.12
CA PRO A 146 15.19 -7.04 12.37
C PRO A 146 15.85 -7.00 10.99
N MET A 147 15.04 -6.87 9.95
CA MET A 147 15.47 -6.74 8.57
C MET A 147 14.56 -5.76 7.84
N PRO A 148 15.08 -4.95 6.91
CA PRO A 148 14.28 -4.00 6.14
C PRO A 148 13.24 -4.70 5.24
N GLY A 149 12.47 -3.90 4.49
CA GLY A 149 11.51 -4.39 3.49
C GLY A 149 10.05 -4.14 3.86
N PHE A 150 9.78 -3.27 4.84
CA PHE A 150 8.48 -2.66 5.05
C PHE A 150 8.53 -1.22 4.55
N ALA A 151 8.06 -1.02 3.32
CA ALA A 151 8.11 0.27 2.66
C ALA A 151 7.03 1.21 3.19
N GLU A 152 7.40 2.45 3.50
CA GLU A 152 6.48 3.56 3.68
C GLU A 152 6.77 4.64 2.66
N VAL A 153 5.75 5.14 1.96
CA VAL A 153 5.83 6.33 1.13
C VAL A 153 4.75 7.32 1.52
N VAL A 154 5.09 8.61 1.52
CA VAL A 154 4.09 9.69 1.62
C VAL A 154 3.77 10.17 0.21
N VAL A 155 2.57 9.86 -0.26
CA VAL A 155 2.09 10.24 -1.59
C VAL A 155 1.35 11.58 -1.52
N ARG A 156 1.71 12.52 -2.39
CA ARG A 156 1.02 13.82 -2.51
C ARG A 156 -0.01 13.76 -3.64
N ALA A 157 -1.23 13.34 -3.32
CA ALA A 157 -2.30 13.18 -4.29
C ALA A 157 -3.26 14.38 -4.25
N ARG A 158 -3.21 15.26 -5.26
CA ARG A 158 -4.16 16.39 -5.44
C ARG A 158 -4.36 17.26 -4.18
N GLY A 159 -3.31 17.43 -3.38
CA GLY A 159 -3.35 18.22 -2.15
C GLY A 159 -3.58 17.42 -0.86
N ALA A 160 -3.92 16.15 -0.94
CA ALA A 160 -3.89 15.22 0.18
C ALA A 160 -2.48 14.63 0.37
N LEU A 161 -2.10 14.35 1.60
CA LEU A 161 -0.95 13.54 1.96
C LEU A 161 -1.47 12.19 2.46
N VAL A 162 -0.98 11.10 1.86
CA VAL A 162 -1.41 9.74 2.18
C VAL A 162 -0.17 8.89 2.45
N HIS A 163 -0.13 8.27 3.62
CA HIS A 163 0.88 7.28 3.95
C HIS A 163 0.47 5.94 3.32
N VAL A 164 1.30 5.43 2.43
CA VAL A 164 1.06 4.14 1.79
C VAL A 164 2.21 3.21 2.15
N TYR A 165 1.84 2.07 2.72
CA TYR A 165 2.77 1.04 3.15
C TYR A 165 2.70 -0.16 2.23
N SER A 166 3.85 -0.79 1.93
CA SER A 166 3.93 -2.07 1.21
C SER A 166 4.60 -3.10 2.09
N THR A 167 3.90 -4.19 2.38
CA THR A 167 4.41 -5.29 3.21
C THR A 167 4.38 -6.61 2.47
N HIS A 168 5.23 -7.55 2.91
CA HIS A 168 5.17 -8.97 2.60
C HIS A 168 5.53 -9.71 3.89
N LEU A 169 4.52 -10.25 4.59
CA LEU A 169 4.69 -10.93 5.86
C LEU A 169 5.26 -12.34 5.66
N ASP A 170 5.75 -12.93 6.73
CA ASP A 170 6.37 -14.26 6.68
C ASP A 170 5.39 -15.32 6.17
N TYR A 171 5.85 -16.13 5.19
CA TYR A 171 5.03 -17.14 4.50
C TYR A 171 4.96 -18.50 5.24
N ARG A 172 5.79 -18.71 6.25
CA ARG A 172 5.88 -20.00 6.93
C ARG A 172 4.59 -20.34 7.66
N PRO A 173 4.28 -21.63 7.82
CA PRO A 173 3.03 -22.05 8.50
C PRO A 173 2.99 -21.64 9.98
N GLU A 174 4.16 -21.53 10.65
CA GLU A 174 4.24 -21.09 12.04
C GLU A 174 3.96 -19.60 12.16
N PRO A 175 2.96 -19.16 12.96
CA PRO A 175 2.48 -17.78 12.97
C PRO A 175 3.35 -16.81 13.78
N ASP A 176 4.30 -17.27 14.58
CA ASP A 176 5.00 -16.46 15.59
C ASP A 176 5.72 -15.25 14.99
N VAL A 177 6.39 -15.45 13.84
CA VAL A 177 7.08 -14.36 13.16
C VAL A 177 6.07 -13.36 12.58
N ARG A 178 4.97 -13.82 11.95
CA ARG A 178 3.90 -12.93 11.46
C ARG A 178 3.26 -12.15 12.61
N ALA A 179 2.98 -12.79 13.75
CA ALA A 179 2.44 -12.11 14.93
C ALA A 179 3.36 -10.97 15.41
N THR A 180 4.68 -11.22 15.42
CA THR A 180 5.67 -10.21 15.78
C THR A 180 5.68 -9.08 14.73
N GLN A 181 5.69 -9.41 13.44
CA GLN A 181 5.64 -8.43 12.35
C GLN A 181 4.38 -7.56 12.41
N VAL A 182 3.24 -8.13 12.77
CA VAL A 182 1.98 -7.40 12.95
C VAL A 182 2.07 -6.39 14.10
N ALA A 183 2.64 -6.78 15.23
CA ALA A 183 2.83 -5.87 16.36
C ALA A 183 3.76 -4.71 16.00
N GLU A 184 4.90 -5.00 15.37
CA GLU A 184 5.87 -4.00 14.90
C GLU A 184 5.26 -3.08 13.82
N THR A 185 4.43 -3.62 12.92
CA THR A 185 3.71 -2.85 11.91
C THR A 185 2.77 -1.82 12.56
N LEU A 186 2.00 -2.23 13.57
CA LEU A 186 1.10 -1.33 14.29
C LEU A 186 1.86 -0.24 15.05
N ASP A 187 3.00 -0.57 15.64
CA ASP A 187 3.87 0.42 16.30
C ASP A 187 4.44 1.44 15.31
N ILE A 188 4.80 1.01 14.08
CA ILE A 188 5.29 1.91 13.01
C ILE A 188 4.15 2.79 12.48
N MET A 189 2.95 2.23 12.36
CA MET A 189 1.75 2.93 11.86
C MET A 189 1.00 3.72 12.94
N ASP A 190 1.55 3.85 14.15
CA ASP A 190 0.96 4.66 15.25
C ASP A 190 1.17 6.16 14.98
N GLY A 191 0.46 6.68 13.98
CA GLY A 191 0.53 8.06 13.54
C GLY A 191 -0.81 8.58 13.05
N ASP A 192 -0.95 9.92 13.03
CA ASP A 192 -2.14 10.60 12.54
C ASP A 192 -2.19 10.63 11.00
N GLY A 193 -3.38 10.69 10.43
CA GLY A 193 -3.63 10.92 9.01
C GLY A 193 -4.08 9.70 8.24
N ALA A 194 -4.30 9.88 6.94
CA ALA A 194 -4.75 8.82 6.06
C ALA A 194 -3.64 7.80 5.80
N GLN A 195 -3.85 6.57 6.24
CA GLN A 195 -2.91 5.46 6.10
C GLN A 195 -3.54 4.31 5.32
N ILE A 196 -2.77 3.73 4.40
CA ILE A 196 -3.18 2.60 3.57
C ILE A 196 -2.03 1.58 3.56
N MET A 197 -2.23 0.42 4.16
CA MET A 197 -1.28 -0.69 4.08
C MET A 197 -1.75 -1.69 3.03
N LEU A 198 -0.88 -2.00 2.11
CA LEU A 198 -1.07 -2.89 0.98
C LEU A 198 -0.06 -4.03 1.07
N GLY A 199 -0.46 -5.27 0.81
CA GLY A 199 0.51 -6.35 0.83
C GLY A 199 -0.05 -7.75 0.79
N ASP A 200 0.87 -8.68 0.63
CA ASP A 200 0.67 -10.10 0.89
C ASP A 200 0.93 -10.37 2.37
N PHE A 201 -0.13 -10.71 3.11
CA PHE A 201 -0.04 -10.98 4.54
C PHE A 201 0.26 -12.45 4.86
N ASN A 202 0.24 -13.33 3.84
CA ASN A 202 0.45 -14.77 3.97
C ASN A 202 -0.43 -15.41 5.05
N ALA A 203 -1.60 -14.85 5.29
CA ALA A 203 -2.57 -15.28 6.29
C ALA A 203 -3.99 -15.00 5.81
N GLU A 204 -4.93 -15.89 6.11
CA GLU A 204 -6.35 -15.69 5.81
C GLU A 204 -7.03 -14.74 6.82
N PRO A 205 -8.20 -14.16 6.50
CA PRO A 205 -8.81 -13.10 7.31
C PRO A 205 -9.11 -13.46 8.76
N ASP A 206 -9.33 -14.73 9.05
CA ASP A 206 -9.63 -15.27 10.38
C ASP A 206 -8.39 -15.76 11.14
N ALA A 207 -7.19 -15.61 10.54
CA ALA A 207 -5.95 -15.99 11.19
C ALA A 207 -5.69 -15.12 12.43
N PRO A 208 -5.46 -15.75 13.61
CA PRO A 208 -5.37 -15.00 14.86
C PRO A 208 -4.18 -14.06 14.92
N GLU A 209 -3.08 -14.36 14.21
CA GLU A 209 -1.88 -13.54 14.19
C GLU A 209 -2.04 -12.20 13.47
N ILE A 210 -2.98 -12.07 12.53
CA ILE A 210 -3.28 -10.80 11.87
C ILE A 210 -4.48 -10.07 12.48
N ALA A 211 -5.24 -10.72 13.38
CA ALA A 211 -6.40 -10.12 14.02
C ALA A 211 -6.10 -8.76 14.73
N PRO A 212 -4.92 -8.52 15.35
CA PRO A 212 -4.60 -7.24 15.94
C PRO A 212 -4.62 -6.06 14.93
N LEU A 213 -4.34 -6.28 13.64
CA LEU A 213 -4.42 -5.25 12.61
C LEU A 213 -5.82 -4.62 12.57
N TRP A 214 -6.85 -5.42 12.75
CA TRP A 214 -8.24 -5.00 12.64
C TRP A 214 -8.75 -4.22 13.87
N THR A 215 -7.87 -3.95 14.84
CA THR A 215 -8.16 -3.05 15.96
C THR A 215 -7.85 -1.58 15.64
N GLN A 216 -6.98 -1.32 14.65
CA GLN A 216 -6.55 0.01 14.24
C GLN A 216 -6.84 0.28 12.76
N LEU A 217 -6.91 -0.77 11.94
CA LEU A 217 -7.15 -0.69 10.51
C LEU A 217 -8.44 -1.43 10.14
N ARG A 218 -8.99 -1.08 8.99
CA ARG A 218 -10.14 -1.79 8.39
C ARG A 218 -9.72 -2.50 7.13
N ASP A 219 -10.08 -3.76 7.01
CA ASP A 219 -9.94 -4.53 5.78
C ASP A 219 -10.88 -3.96 4.71
N ALA A 220 -10.32 -3.34 3.67
CA ALA A 220 -11.09 -2.70 2.62
C ALA A 220 -12.01 -3.70 1.87
N PHE A 221 -11.57 -4.94 1.69
CA PHE A 221 -12.39 -5.96 1.05
C PHE A 221 -13.56 -6.39 1.95
N ALA A 222 -13.36 -6.51 3.25
CA ALA A 222 -14.44 -6.78 4.19
C ALA A 222 -15.47 -5.63 4.27
N VAL A 223 -15.02 -4.36 4.03
CA VAL A 223 -15.90 -3.17 4.04
C VAL A 223 -16.73 -3.06 2.75
N ALA A 224 -16.12 -3.22 1.57
CA ALA A 224 -16.75 -2.90 0.29
C ALA A 224 -16.40 -3.87 -0.85
N GLY A 225 -15.95 -5.08 -0.52
CA GLY A 225 -15.57 -6.09 -1.50
C GLY A 225 -16.75 -6.77 -2.17
N ALA A 226 -16.54 -7.23 -3.38
CA ALA A 226 -17.47 -8.07 -4.14
C ALA A 226 -16.85 -9.44 -4.41
N GLY A 227 -17.60 -10.52 -4.14
CA GLY A 227 -17.12 -11.89 -4.28
C GLY A 227 -16.43 -12.40 -3.01
N ASP A 228 -15.57 -13.40 -3.17
CA ASP A 228 -14.83 -14.03 -2.06
C ASP A 228 -13.45 -13.40 -1.79
N GLY A 229 -12.95 -12.59 -2.73
CA GLY A 229 -11.69 -11.87 -2.58
C GLY A 229 -10.45 -12.72 -2.63
N ARG A 230 -10.54 -13.97 -3.08
CA ARG A 230 -9.41 -14.89 -3.15
C ARG A 230 -8.40 -14.47 -4.21
N THR A 231 -7.12 -14.56 -3.86
CA THR A 231 -6.03 -14.08 -4.70
C THR A 231 -5.03 -15.16 -5.07
N TYR A 232 -4.94 -16.23 -4.28
CA TYR A 232 -3.91 -17.27 -4.43
C TYR A 232 -4.49 -18.69 -4.29
N PRO A 233 -3.95 -19.71 -5.01
CA PRO A 233 -3.10 -19.55 -6.21
C PRO A 233 -3.90 -18.98 -7.39
N VAL A 234 -3.23 -18.34 -8.34
CA VAL A 234 -3.88 -17.57 -9.41
C VAL A 234 -4.84 -18.40 -10.28
N ALA A 235 -4.48 -19.67 -10.57
CA ALA A 235 -5.24 -20.53 -11.47
C ALA A 235 -6.63 -20.91 -10.92
N GLU A 236 -6.69 -21.30 -9.66
CA GLU A 236 -7.92 -21.63 -8.91
C GLU A 236 -7.79 -21.00 -7.51
N PRO A 237 -8.18 -19.73 -7.35
CA PRO A 237 -7.98 -19.03 -6.09
C PRO A 237 -8.73 -19.67 -4.92
N GLU A 238 -7.99 -20.09 -3.91
CA GLU A 238 -8.50 -20.75 -2.70
C GLU A 238 -8.33 -19.88 -1.45
N LYS A 239 -7.31 -18.98 -1.44
CA LYS A 239 -6.93 -18.19 -0.28
C LYS A 239 -7.07 -16.69 -0.57
N ARG A 240 -7.49 -15.95 0.43
CA ARG A 240 -7.46 -14.48 0.44
C ARG A 240 -6.34 -14.03 1.37
N ILE A 241 -5.17 -13.79 0.82
CA ILE A 241 -3.95 -13.46 1.57
C ILE A 241 -3.34 -12.10 1.20
N ASP A 242 -3.85 -11.45 0.15
CA ASP A 242 -3.47 -10.10 -0.27
C ASP A 242 -4.52 -9.09 0.21
N TYR A 243 -4.08 -7.98 0.79
CA TYR A 243 -4.95 -7.03 1.49
C TYR A 243 -4.65 -5.58 1.16
N ALA A 244 -5.72 -4.78 1.24
CA ALA A 244 -5.64 -3.35 1.48
C ALA A 244 -6.29 -3.07 2.84
N ALA A 245 -5.50 -2.67 3.83
CA ALA A 245 -5.93 -2.28 5.16
C ALA A 245 -5.81 -0.76 5.30
N VAL A 246 -6.85 -0.09 5.82
CA VAL A 246 -6.95 1.36 5.81
C VAL A 246 -7.29 1.91 7.19
N SER A 247 -6.76 3.09 7.54
CA SER A 247 -7.13 3.82 8.74
C SER A 247 -8.55 4.38 8.65
N ASP A 248 -9.10 4.83 9.77
CA ASP A 248 -10.48 5.32 9.84
C ASP A 248 -10.74 6.57 9.00
N GLU A 249 -9.72 7.38 8.73
CA GLU A 249 -9.78 8.57 7.88
C GLU A 249 -9.99 8.26 6.39
N VAL A 250 -9.69 7.04 5.97
CA VAL A 250 -9.80 6.60 4.58
C VAL A 250 -11.18 6.01 4.33
N ASP A 251 -11.97 6.62 3.46
CA ASP A 251 -13.30 6.12 3.11
C ASP A 251 -13.21 5.10 1.96
N VAL A 252 -13.53 3.85 2.22
CA VAL A 252 -13.50 2.76 1.23
C VAL A 252 -14.78 2.79 0.40
N ARG A 253 -14.66 2.85 -0.91
CA ARG A 253 -15.77 2.91 -1.87
C ARG A 253 -16.08 1.57 -2.51
N THR A 254 -15.04 0.92 -3.03
CA THR A 254 -15.13 -0.41 -3.64
C THR A 254 -13.86 -1.19 -3.38
N ALA A 255 -13.95 -2.51 -3.33
CA ALA A 255 -12.80 -3.40 -3.37
C ALA A 255 -13.11 -4.59 -4.28
N SER A 256 -12.12 -5.03 -5.06
CA SER A 256 -12.29 -6.12 -6.00
C SER A 256 -10.98 -6.85 -6.27
N VAL A 257 -11.11 -8.11 -6.67
CA VAL A 257 -10.05 -8.90 -7.30
C VAL A 257 -10.44 -9.02 -8.77
N PRO A 258 -9.68 -8.43 -9.72
CA PRO A 258 -9.99 -8.53 -11.14
C PRO A 258 -9.98 -9.98 -11.62
N ASP A 259 -10.96 -10.33 -12.44
CA ASP A 259 -11.04 -11.64 -13.12
C ASP A 259 -10.87 -11.45 -14.63
N THR A 260 -9.64 -11.10 -15.01
CA THR A 260 -9.23 -10.86 -16.40
C THR A 260 -8.14 -11.83 -16.79
N ASP A 261 -7.89 -11.99 -18.09
CA ASP A 261 -6.82 -12.84 -18.60
C ASP A 261 -5.44 -12.41 -18.06
N LEU A 262 -5.19 -11.11 -17.93
CA LEU A 262 -3.94 -10.59 -17.38
C LEU A 262 -3.83 -10.90 -15.89
N ALA A 263 -4.88 -10.63 -15.10
CA ALA A 263 -4.90 -10.96 -13.68
C ALA A 263 -4.73 -12.45 -13.40
N ALA A 264 -5.18 -13.32 -14.34
CA ALA A 264 -5.08 -14.78 -14.22
C ALA A 264 -3.74 -15.35 -14.70
N THR A 265 -2.88 -14.57 -15.34
CA THR A 265 -1.68 -15.12 -16.01
C THR A 265 -0.37 -14.40 -15.68
N ALA A 266 -0.42 -13.16 -15.17
CA ALA A 266 0.78 -12.34 -15.06
C ALA A 266 1.60 -12.56 -13.75
N SER A 267 1.07 -13.33 -12.81
CA SER A 267 1.73 -13.76 -11.56
C SER A 267 1.09 -15.06 -11.08
N ASP A 268 1.54 -15.62 -9.99
CA ASP A 268 0.89 -16.68 -9.23
C ASP A 268 -0.16 -16.16 -8.22
N HIS A 269 -0.25 -14.82 -8.04
CA HIS A 269 -1.30 -14.11 -7.31
C HIS A 269 -2.18 -13.28 -8.25
N ARG A 270 -3.38 -12.90 -7.78
CA ARG A 270 -4.22 -11.87 -8.40
C ARG A 270 -4.11 -10.55 -7.64
N PRO A 271 -4.14 -9.40 -8.34
CA PRO A 271 -4.12 -8.10 -7.65
C PRO A 271 -5.41 -7.84 -6.87
N VAL A 272 -5.32 -7.10 -5.77
CA VAL A 272 -6.48 -6.50 -5.10
C VAL A 272 -6.53 -5.02 -5.44
N VAL A 273 -7.69 -4.53 -5.90
CA VAL A 273 -7.90 -3.14 -6.34
C VAL A 273 -8.96 -2.50 -5.46
N VAL A 274 -8.66 -1.31 -4.93
CA VAL A 274 -9.55 -0.59 -4.02
C VAL A 274 -9.70 0.87 -4.45
N ASP A 275 -10.95 1.33 -4.56
CA ASP A 275 -11.25 2.75 -4.68
C ASP A 275 -11.50 3.33 -3.28
N VAL A 276 -10.79 4.37 -2.95
CA VAL A 276 -10.90 5.09 -1.67
C VAL A 276 -11.13 6.58 -1.88
N ALA A 277 -11.54 7.27 -0.83
CA ALA A 277 -11.49 8.71 -0.75
C ALA A 277 -10.73 9.12 0.52
N VAL A 278 -9.72 9.99 0.37
CA VAL A 278 -8.85 10.42 1.46
C VAL A 278 -9.09 11.90 1.76
N PRO A 279 -9.05 12.33 3.03
CA PRO A 279 -9.21 13.73 3.40
C PRO A 279 -8.04 14.57 2.88
N HIS A 280 -8.27 15.88 2.73
CA HIS A 280 -7.15 16.81 2.64
C HIS A 280 -6.50 16.91 4.03
N GLY A 281 -5.18 16.86 4.10
CA GLY A 281 -4.42 17.06 5.33
C GLY A 281 -4.40 18.53 5.77
#